data_4458e8e62e67dce9c002afe5efbc4c05
#
_entry.id   4458e8e62e67dce9c002afe5efbc4c05
#
_cell.length_a   1.000
_cell.length_b   1.000
_cell.length_c   1.000
_cell.angle_alpha   90.00
_cell.angle_beta   90.00
_cell.angle_gamma   90.00
#
_symmetry.space_group_name_H-M   'P 1'
#
loop_
_entity.id
_entity.type
_entity.pdbx_description
1 polymer ?
#
loop_
_entity_poly.entity_id
_entity_poly.type
_entity_poly.pdbx_seq_one_letter_code
_entity_poly.pdbx_strand_id
1 'polypeptide(L)'
;VEAILDVALELVVEQGAEALAMREVARRAGVQISSVYQYFPSKAAIIRELATRNLERVHLILEREVGDLFAEHDGRPTPAQAVNRVVDAYYAHYRDQPAAVAVWAGAQSDHGLRELDIEDSRRTAEFLVPSLMEILSLTDTQDVFALALLLAETTGAVARLALAVEAPLRDQLVAKLKVMLIATLEASQANGRAA
;
A
#
# COMPACT_ATOMS: atom_id res chain seq x y z
N VAL A 1 -6.67 12.27 20.67
CA VAL A 1 -6.90 11.56 19.41
C VAL A 1 -5.94 10.38 19.32
N GLU A 2 -4.63 10.59 19.48
CA GLU A 2 -3.63 9.51 19.32
C GLU A 2 -3.93 8.30 20.23
N ALA A 3 -4.12 8.50 21.52
CA ALA A 3 -4.44 7.39 22.44
C ALA A 3 -5.70 6.58 22.05
N ILE A 4 -6.67 7.22 21.38
CA ILE A 4 -7.85 6.52 20.85
C ILE A 4 -7.46 5.64 19.68
N LEU A 5 -6.61 6.14 18.78
CA LEU A 5 -6.16 5.41 17.59
C LEU A 5 -5.20 4.28 17.96
N ASP A 6 -4.29 4.50 18.90
CA ASP A 6 -3.38 3.46 19.37
C ASP A 6 -4.15 2.27 19.97
N VAL A 7 -5.10 2.56 20.86
CA VAL A 7 -5.96 1.53 21.46
C VAL A 7 -6.85 0.85 20.41
N ALA A 8 -7.38 1.62 19.45
CA ALA A 8 -8.19 1.04 18.39
C ALA A 8 -7.37 0.11 17.49
N LEU A 9 -6.11 0.47 17.21
CA LEU A 9 -5.19 -0.37 16.45
C LEU A 9 -4.88 -1.68 17.19
N GLU A 10 -4.60 -1.62 18.50
CA GLU A 10 -4.42 -2.81 19.33
C GLU A 10 -5.64 -3.73 19.27
N LEU A 11 -6.85 -3.17 19.44
CA LEU A 11 -8.10 -3.92 19.36
C LEU A 11 -8.34 -4.55 17.99
N VAL A 12 -8.00 -3.85 16.90
CA VAL A 12 -8.10 -4.38 15.54
C VAL A 12 -7.15 -5.56 15.34
N VAL A 13 -5.95 -5.50 15.89
CA VAL A 13 -4.99 -6.61 15.86
C VAL A 13 -5.49 -7.81 16.67
N GLU A 14 -6.05 -7.56 17.87
CA GLU A 14 -6.50 -8.62 18.78
C GLU A 14 -7.76 -9.35 18.29
N GLN A 15 -8.73 -8.61 17.73
CA GLN A 15 -10.10 -9.09 17.54
C GLN A 15 -10.63 -8.91 16.12
N GLY A 16 -9.89 -8.22 15.25
CA GLY A 16 -10.32 -7.79 13.93
C GLY A 16 -11.15 -6.50 13.95
N ALA A 17 -11.18 -5.83 12.80
CA ALA A 17 -11.86 -4.53 12.64
C ALA A 17 -13.39 -4.61 12.84
N GLU A 18 -14.00 -5.75 12.50
CA GLU A 18 -15.45 -5.94 12.67
C GLU A 18 -15.87 -5.94 14.14
N ALA A 19 -15.03 -6.51 15.00
CA ALA A 19 -15.29 -6.59 16.45
C ALA A 19 -15.00 -5.28 17.19
N LEU A 20 -14.42 -4.27 16.53
CA LEU A 20 -14.12 -2.98 17.15
C LEU A 20 -15.36 -2.33 17.75
N ALA A 21 -15.35 -2.11 19.06
CA ALA A 21 -16.44 -1.49 19.81
C ALA A 21 -16.01 -0.15 20.41
N MET A 22 -16.74 0.93 20.09
CA MET A 22 -16.45 2.31 20.55
C MET A 22 -16.34 2.42 22.09
N ARG A 23 -17.15 1.64 22.83
CA ARG A 23 -17.11 1.61 24.31
C ARG A 23 -15.81 1.00 24.82
N GLU A 24 -15.31 -0.04 24.18
CA GLU A 24 -14.06 -0.69 24.57
C GLU A 24 -12.86 0.21 24.26
N VAL A 25 -12.89 0.90 23.11
CA VAL A 25 -11.89 1.92 22.77
C VAL A 25 -11.85 3.01 23.87
N ALA A 26 -13.01 3.57 24.24
CA ALA A 26 -13.09 4.59 25.29
C ALA A 26 -12.53 4.09 26.62
N ARG A 27 -12.92 2.88 27.03
CA ARG A 27 -12.50 2.24 28.29
C ARG A 27 -10.99 2.03 28.34
N ARG A 28 -10.39 1.45 27.28
CA ARG A 28 -8.94 1.19 27.25
C ARG A 28 -8.13 2.48 27.10
N ALA A 29 -8.62 3.45 26.30
CA ALA A 29 -7.97 4.75 26.15
C ALA A 29 -8.11 5.66 27.39
N GLY A 30 -8.87 5.27 28.40
CA GLY A 30 -9.08 6.07 29.62
C GLY A 30 -9.84 7.36 29.39
N VAL A 31 -10.72 7.42 28.37
CA VAL A 31 -11.48 8.60 28.03
C VAL A 31 -12.99 8.35 28.12
N GLN A 32 -13.77 9.43 28.19
CA GLN A 32 -15.23 9.31 28.14
C GLN A 32 -15.68 8.90 26.72
N ILE A 33 -16.71 8.08 26.63
CA ILE A 33 -17.28 7.64 25.34
C ILE A 33 -17.72 8.83 24.46
N SER A 34 -18.23 9.89 25.07
CA SER A 34 -18.60 11.14 24.39
C SER A 34 -17.39 11.79 23.70
N SER A 35 -16.21 11.71 24.32
CA SER A 35 -14.97 12.23 23.72
C SER A 35 -14.56 11.41 22.48
N VAL A 36 -14.75 10.09 22.50
CA VAL A 36 -14.49 9.25 21.32
C VAL A 36 -15.40 9.66 20.17
N TYR A 37 -16.72 9.79 20.43
CA TYR A 37 -17.69 10.20 19.40
C TYR A 37 -17.49 11.63 18.88
N GLN A 38 -16.88 12.50 19.68
CA GLN A 38 -16.55 13.85 19.24
C GLN A 38 -15.50 13.87 18.11
N TYR A 39 -14.54 12.96 18.14
CA TYR A 39 -13.49 12.84 17.14
C TYR A 39 -13.84 11.85 16.03
N PHE A 40 -14.49 10.74 16.38
CA PHE A 40 -14.81 9.66 15.48
C PHE A 40 -16.30 9.29 15.63
N PRO A 41 -17.15 9.72 14.67
CA PRO A 41 -18.59 9.50 14.76
C PRO A 41 -19.00 8.02 14.66
N SER A 42 -18.10 7.15 14.19
CA SER A 42 -18.34 5.70 14.05
C SER A 42 -17.03 4.91 14.13
N LYS A 43 -17.15 3.59 14.28
CA LYS A 43 -15.99 2.69 14.15
C LYS A 43 -15.37 2.74 12.74
N ALA A 44 -16.19 2.91 11.70
CA ALA A 44 -15.70 3.07 10.33
C ALA A 44 -14.80 4.31 10.18
N ALA A 45 -15.11 5.41 10.88
CA ALA A 45 -14.26 6.60 10.89
C ALA A 45 -12.89 6.33 11.53
N ILE A 46 -12.83 5.52 12.59
CA ILE A 46 -11.57 5.11 13.22
C ILE A 46 -10.77 4.23 12.24
N ILE A 47 -11.40 3.22 11.64
CA ILE A 47 -10.73 2.33 10.68
C ILE A 47 -10.22 3.11 9.47
N ARG A 48 -11.02 4.06 8.96
CA ARG A 48 -10.60 4.93 7.86
C ARG A 48 -9.36 5.74 8.22
N GLU A 49 -9.33 6.35 9.39
CA GLU A 49 -8.15 7.12 9.86
C GLU A 49 -6.91 6.23 10.00
N LEU A 50 -7.06 5.02 10.57
CA LEU A 50 -5.95 4.06 10.65
C LEU A 50 -5.45 3.62 9.28
N ALA A 51 -6.37 3.38 8.33
CA ALA A 51 -6.03 3.04 6.96
C ALA A 51 -5.30 4.21 6.28
N THR A 52 -5.82 5.43 6.38
CA THR A 52 -5.18 6.63 5.81
C THR A 52 -3.75 6.81 6.32
N ARG A 53 -3.52 6.70 7.62
CA ARG A 53 -2.17 6.80 8.21
C ARG A 53 -1.23 5.70 7.72
N ASN A 54 -1.74 4.50 7.51
CA ASN A 54 -0.93 3.42 6.93
C ASN A 54 -0.55 3.72 5.47
N LEU A 55 -1.48 4.19 4.66
CA LEU A 55 -1.23 4.57 3.27
C LEU A 55 -0.21 5.71 3.17
N GLU A 56 -0.33 6.74 4.00
CA GLU A 56 0.67 7.82 4.08
C GLU A 56 2.07 7.30 4.42
N ARG A 57 2.17 6.34 5.34
CA ARG A 57 3.45 5.71 5.68
C ARG A 57 4.03 4.92 4.52
N VAL A 58 3.19 4.20 3.77
CA VAL A 58 3.59 3.50 2.55
C VAL A 58 4.12 4.48 1.51
N HIS A 59 3.44 5.62 1.29
CA HIS A 59 3.92 6.67 0.39
C HIS A 59 5.32 7.18 0.76
N LEU A 60 5.55 7.49 2.05
CA LEU A 60 6.88 7.92 2.51
C LEU A 60 7.97 6.86 2.28
N ILE A 61 7.63 5.59 2.42
CA ILE A 61 8.54 4.49 2.10
C ILE A 61 8.84 4.48 0.61
N LEU A 62 7.82 4.56 -0.26
CA LEU A 62 8.01 4.57 -1.70
C LEU A 62 8.81 5.77 -2.18
N GLU A 63 8.55 6.97 -1.66
CA GLU A 63 9.31 8.18 -1.97
C GLU A 63 10.81 8.00 -1.66
N ARG A 64 11.11 7.48 -0.49
CA ARG A 64 12.50 7.21 -0.09
C ARG A 64 13.12 6.15 -1.00
N GLU A 65 12.49 5.00 -1.17
CA GLU A 65 13.05 3.89 -1.93
C GLU A 65 13.27 4.23 -3.41
N VAL A 66 12.36 5.00 -4.01
CA VAL A 66 12.53 5.48 -5.39
C VAL A 66 13.66 6.51 -5.46
N GLY A 67 13.73 7.46 -4.53
CA GLY A 67 14.81 8.45 -4.46
C GLY A 67 16.18 7.79 -4.32
N ASP A 68 16.31 6.86 -3.38
CA ASP A 68 17.55 6.12 -3.14
C ASP A 68 17.94 5.27 -4.36
N LEU A 69 16.96 4.64 -5.01
CA LEU A 69 17.19 3.85 -6.23
C LEU A 69 17.83 4.69 -7.35
N PHE A 70 17.31 5.89 -7.60
CA PHE A 70 17.86 6.77 -8.63
C PHE A 70 19.25 7.29 -8.25
N ALA A 71 19.47 7.61 -6.97
CA ALA A 71 20.77 8.06 -6.48
C ALA A 71 21.84 6.97 -6.61
N GLU A 72 21.50 5.72 -6.28
CA GLU A 72 22.43 4.58 -6.35
C GLU A 72 22.81 4.17 -7.78
N HIS A 73 21.99 4.54 -8.79
CA HIS A 73 22.18 4.12 -10.18
C HIS A 73 22.41 5.30 -11.15
N ASP A 74 22.95 6.41 -10.66
CA ASP A 74 23.25 7.62 -11.44
C ASP A 74 22.04 8.11 -12.29
N GLY A 75 20.85 8.05 -11.72
CA GLY A 75 19.60 8.43 -12.36
C GLY A 75 19.07 7.42 -13.40
N ARG A 76 19.66 6.25 -13.56
CA ARG A 76 19.30 5.27 -14.61
C ARG A 76 19.11 3.84 -14.09
N PRO A 77 18.18 3.61 -13.16
CA PRO A 77 17.89 2.26 -12.73
C PRO A 77 17.22 1.46 -13.84
N THR A 78 17.45 0.16 -13.85
CA THR A 78 16.75 -0.77 -14.75
C THR A 78 15.34 -1.10 -14.24
N PRO A 79 14.41 -1.55 -15.12
CA PRO A 79 13.10 -2.06 -14.69
C PRO A 79 13.19 -3.13 -13.58
N ALA A 80 14.15 -4.04 -13.70
CA ALA A 80 14.35 -5.09 -12.70
C ALA A 80 14.78 -4.53 -11.32
N GLN A 81 15.68 -3.54 -11.28
CA GLN A 81 16.08 -2.88 -10.05
C GLN A 81 14.91 -2.13 -9.41
N ALA A 82 14.12 -1.41 -10.21
CA ALA A 82 12.94 -0.68 -9.72
C ALA A 82 11.89 -1.63 -9.13
N VAL A 83 11.52 -2.69 -9.86
CA VAL A 83 10.54 -3.67 -9.36
C VAL A 83 11.02 -4.35 -8.09
N ASN A 84 12.27 -4.82 -8.06
CA ASN A 84 12.79 -5.49 -6.87
C ASN A 84 12.77 -4.56 -5.65
N ARG A 85 13.26 -3.33 -5.79
CA ARG A 85 13.31 -2.35 -4.71
C ARG A 85 11.90 -2.02 -4.16
N VAL A 86 10.98 -1.64 -5.05
CA VAL A 86 9.64 -1.19 -4.66
C VAL A 86 8.80 -2.34 -4.09
N VAL A 87 8.80 -3.52 -4.75
CA VAL A 87 8.03 -4.68 -4.27
C VAL A 87 8.57 -5.19 -2.94
N ASP A 88 9.90 -5.25 -2.76
CA ASP A 88 10.47 -5.70 -1.48
C ASP A 88 10.16 -4.74 -0.34
N ALA A 89 10.27 -3.44 -0.55
CA ALA A 89 9.96 -2.43 0.46
C ALA A 89 8.46 -2.46 0.84
N TYR A 90 7.59 -2.50 -0.16
CA TYR A 90 6.14 -2.60 0.05
C TYR A 90 5.77 -3.87 0.82
N TYR A 91 6.29 -5.02 0.40
CA TYR A 91 6.01 -6.29 1.03
C TYR A 91 6.57 -6.35 2.46
N ALA A 92 7.80 -5.87 2.69
CA ALA A 92 8.43 -5.83 4.00
C ALA A 92 7.61 -4.97 4.98
N HIS A 93 7.07 -3.82 4.55
CA HIS A 93 6.23 -2.99 5.38
C HIS A 93 5.03 -3.75 5.94
N TYR A 94 4.28 -4.46 5.10
CA TYR A 94 3.10 -5.19 5.55
C TYR A 94 3.46 -6.48 6.32
N ARG A 95 4.52 -7.18 5.95
CA ARG A 95 5.01 -8.35 6.69
C ARG A 95 5.40 -7.99 8.13
N ASP A 96 6.07 -6.84 8.29
CA ASP A 96 6.60 -6.41 9.57
C ASP A 96 5.60 -5.57 10.39
N GLN A 97 4.41 -5.30 9.82
CA GLN A 97 3.32 -4.52 10.42
C GLN A 97 1.99 -5.28 10.40
N PRO A 98 1.80 -6.30 11.25
CA PRO A 98 0.54 -7.08 11.30
C PRO A 98 -0.71 -6.21 11.50
N ALA A 99 -0.55 -5.08 12.19
CA ALA A 99 -1.60 -4.11 12.39
C ALA A 99 -2.11 -3.50 11.07
N ALA A 100 -1.21 -3.20 10.13
CA ALA A 100 -1.58 -2.70 8.81
C ALA A 100 -2.41 -3.73 8.02
N VAL A 101 -2.04 -5.00 8.12
CA VAL A 101 -2.80 -6.11 7.50
C VAL A 101 -4.19 -6.24 8.11
N ALA A 102 -4.30 -6.16 9.44
CA ALA A 102 -5.58 -6.27 10.15
C ALA A 102 -6.53 -5.11 9.83
N VAL A 103 -6.02 -3.88 9.75
CA VAL A 103 -6.78 -2.69 9.32
C VAL A 103 -7.27 -2.87 7.89
N TRP A 104 -6.41 -3.33 7.00
CA TRP A 104 -6.75 -3.55 5.60
C TRP A 104 -7.79 -4.66 5.38
N ALA A 105 -7.70 -5.75 6.14
CA ALA A 105 -8.71 -6.81 6.09
C ALA A 105 -10.11 -6.30 6.49
N GLY A 106 -10.19 -5.39 7.47
CA GLY A 106 -11.44 -4.74 7.85
C GLY A 106 -11.97 -3.74 6.82
N ALA A 107 -11.08 -3.18 6.00
CA ALA A 107 -11.43 -2.22 4.96
C ALA A 107 -12.19 -2.85 3.77
N GLN A 108 -12.01 -4.12 3.52
CA GLN A 108 -12.61 -4.81 2.37
C GLN A 108 -14.14 -4.93 2.43
N SER A 109 -14.72 -4.84 3.62
CA SER A 109 -16.18 -4.94 3.84
C SER A 109 -16.90 -3.60 3.80
N ASP A 110 -16.18 -2.47 3.76
CA ASP A 110 -16.75 -1.12 3.79
C ASP A 110 -16.56 -0.40 2.44
N HIS A 111 -17.65 0.12 1.86
CA HIS A 111 -17.62 0.79 0.56
C HIS A 111 -16.74 2.05 0.56
N GLY A 112 -16.78 2.84 1.63
CA GLY A 112 -15.96 4.06 1.74
C GLY A 112 -14.47 3.80 1.87
N LEU A 113 -14.08 2.61 2.36
CA LEU A 113 -12.68 2.19 2.43
C LEU A 113 -12.18 1.65 1.09
N ARG A 114 -13.08 1.09 0.27
CA ARG A 114 -12.75 0.72 -1.12
C ARG A 114 -12.47 1.95 -1.99
N GLU A 115 -13.21 3.04 -1.80
CA GLU A 115 -12.93 4.31 -2.49
C GLU A 115 -11.55 4.85 -2.10
N LEU A 116 -11.20 4.78 -0.80
CA LEU A 116 -9.89 5.18 -0.30
C LEU A 116 -8.76 4.36 -0.95
N ASP A 117 -8.95 3.05 -1.13
CA ASP A 117 -7.99 2.15 -1.77
C ASP A 117 -7.73 2.55 -3.24
N ILE A 118 -8.81 2.79 -3.99
CA ILE A 118 -8.72 3.23 -5.40
C ILE A 118 -8.04 4.59 -5.50
N GLU A 119 -8.37 5.53 -4.63
CA GLU A 119 -7.76 6.86 -4.58
C GLU A 119 -6.26 6.77 -4.27
N ASP A 120 -5.86 5.91 -3.34
CA ASP A 120 -4.46 5.67 -3.00
C ASP A 120 -3.69 5.03 -4.15
N SER A 121 -4.27 4.04 -4.82
CA SER A 121 -3.65 3.44 -6.02
C SER A 121 -3.43 4.47 -7.13
N ARG A 122 -4.38 5.40 -7.34
CA ARG A 122 -4.22 6.50 -8.30
C ARG A 122 -3.10 7.44 -7.88
N ARG A 123 -3.06 7.85 -6.61
CA ARG A 123 -1.99 8.70 -6.06
C ARG A 123 -0.62 8.03 -6.20
N THR A 124 -0.53 6.75 -5.90
CA THR A 124 0.69 5.96 -6.08
C THR A 124 1.10 5.92 -7.55
N ALA A 125 0.15 5.72 -8.47
CA ALA A 125 0.43 5.75 -9.91
C ALA A 125 0.93 7.12 -10.36
N GLU A 126 0.28 8.21 -9.95
CA GLU A 126 0.71 9.58 -10.25
C GLU A 126 2.14 9.86 -9.78
N PHE A 127 2.48 9.40 -8.59
CA PHE A 127 3.83 9.51 -8.02
C PHE A 127 4.86 8.72 -8.84
N LEU A 128 4.52 7.52 -9.32
CA LEU A 128 5.45 6.65 -10.05
C LEU A 128 5.64 7.05 -11.52
N VAL A 129 4.69 7.78 -12.14
CA VAL A 129 4.74 8.14 -13.56
C VAL A 129 6.06 8.79 -13.98
N PRO A 130 6.58 9.84 -13.32
CA PRO A 130 7.84 10.47 -13.74
C PRO A 130 9.01 9.48 -13.76
N SER A 131 9.13 8.68 -12.73
CA SER A 131 10.18 7.67 -12.60
C SER A 131 10.08 6.57 -13.66
N LEU A 132 8.87 6.09 -13.94
CA LEU A 132 8.63 5.09 -14.99
C LEU A 132 8.90 5.65 -16.38
N MET A 133 8.52 6.90 -16.66
CA MET A 133 8.85 7.56 -17.93
C MET A 133 10.35 7.61 -18.17
N GLU A 134 11.14 7.91 -17.14
CA GLU A 134 12.59 7.96 -17.23
C GLU A 134 13.20 6.55 -17.40
N ILE A 135 12.80 5.58 -16.56
CA ILE A 135 13.29 4.18 -16.62
C ILE A 135 12.99 3.54 -17.99
N LEU A 136 11.79 3.76 -18.52
CA LEU A 136 11.32 3.12 -19.75
C LEU A 136 11.64 3.94 -21.00
N SER A 137 12.05 5.19 -20.84
CA SER A 137 12.23 6.16 -21.95
C SER A 137 10.95 6.35 -22.76
N LEU A 138 9.80 6.42 -22.09
CA LEU A 138 8.47 6.64 -22.66
C LEU A 138 8.04 8.10 -22.51
N THR A 139 7.22 8.59 -23.44
CA THR A 139 6.74 9.99 -23.46
C THR A 139 5.22 10.12 -23.33
N ASP A 140 4.47 9.05 -23.57
CA ASP A 140 3.01 9.05 -23.39
C ASP A 140 2.65 8.90 -21.91
N THR A 141 2.33 10.02 -21.27
CA THR A 141 1.98 10.07 -19.85
C THR A 141 0.72 9.26 -19.54
N GLN A 142 -0.25 9.17 -20.46
CA GLN A 142 -1.50 8.45 -20.23
C GLN A 142 -1.28 6.94 -20.22
N ASP A 143 -0.48 6.43 -21.15
CA ASP A 143 -0.12 5.00 -21.22
C ASP A 143 0.71 4.61 -19.98
N VAL A 144 1.71 5.43 -19.61
CA VAL A 144 2.53 5.19 -18.42
C VAL A 144 1.70 5.27 -17.14
N PHE A 145 0.71 6.17 -17.05
CA PHE A 145 -0.19 6.20 -15.90
C PHE A 145 -1.04 4.93 -15.78
N ALA A 146 -1.61 4.44 -16.88
CA ALA A 146 -2.35 3.18 -16.88
C ALA A 146 -1.47 2.00 -16.45
N LEU A 147 -0.22 1.98 -16.94
CA LEU A 147 0.78 1.00 -16.51
C LEU A 147 1.08 1.11 -15.01
N ALA A 148 1.37 2.30 -14.50
CA ALA A 148 1.65 2.54 -13.10
C ALA A 148 0.50 2.10 -12.19
N LEU A 149 -0.74 2.40 -12.58
CA LEU A 149 -1.93 1.99 -11.85
C LEU A 149 -2.09 0.46 -11.80
N LEU A 150 -1.86 -0.21 -12.93
CA LEU A 150 -1.88 -1.67 -13.00
C LEU A 150 -0.80 -2.29 -12.10
N LEU A 151 0.41 -1.72 -12.09
CA LEU A 151 1.51 -2.18 -11.23
C LEU A 151 1.17 -2.00 -9.74
N ALA A 152 0.60 -0.86 -9.35
CA ALA A 152 0.21 -0.58 -7.96
C ALA A 152 -0.87 -1.56 -7.48
N GLU A 153 -1.97 -1.71 -8.24
CA GLU A 153 -3.07 -2.61 -7.92
C GLU A 153 -2.62 -4.07 -7.83
N THR A 154 -1.85 -4.52 -8.82
CA THR A 154 -1.37 -5.91 -8.85
C THR A 154 -0.43 -6.20 -7.68
N THR A 155 0.45 -5.26 -7.34
CA THR A 155 1.37 -5.39 -6.20
C THR A 155 0.58 -5.49 -4.89
N GLY A 156 -0.38 -4.60 -4.67
CA GLY A 156 -1.24 -4.63 -3.50
C GLY A 156 -2.04 -5.94 -3.36
N ALA A 157 -2.66 -6.40 -4.46
CA ALA A 157 -3.45 -7.63 -4.46
C ALA A 157 -2.61 -8.87 -4.15
N VAL A 158 -1.44 -9.00 -4.79
CA VAL A 158 -0.56 -10.17 -4.57
C VAL A 158 0.13 -10.10 -3.21
N ALA A 159 0.50 -8.93 -2.71
CA ALA A 159 1.06 -8.79 -1.37
C ALA A 159 0.06 -9.24 -0.29
N ARG A 160 -1.22 -8.83 -0.41
CA ARG A 160 -2.28 -9.29 0.50
C ARG A 160 -2.45 -10.82 0.47
N LEU A 161 -2.48 -11.41 -0.72
CA LEU A 161 -2.56 -12.87 -0.88
C LEU A 161 -1.34 -13.56 -0.26
N ALA A 162 -0.15 -13.05 -0.49
CA ALA A 162 1.09 -13.61 0.03
C ALA A 162 1.13 -13.59 1.57
N LEU A 163 0.57 -12.54 2.19
CA LEU A 163 0.48 -12.44 3.66
C LEU A 163 -0.60 -13.36 4.27
N ALA A 164 -1.56 -13.83 3.47
CA ALA A 164 -2.61 -14.73 3.92
C ALA A 164 -2.24 -16.23 3.80
N VAL A 165 -1.07 -16.54 3.23
CA VAL A 165 -0.60 -17.93 3.02
C VAL A 165 0.78 -18.12 3.65
N GLU A 166 1.13 -19.39 3.91
CA GLU A 166 2.44 -19.77 4.48
C GLU A 166 3.50 -19.98 3.40
N ALA A 167 4.78 -19.96 3.81
CA ALA A 167 5.89 -20.43 2.99
C ALA A 167 5.73 -21.95 2.69
N PRO A 168 6.15 -22.47 1.51
CA PRO A 168 6.87 -21.72 0.45
C PRO A 168 5.97 -20.97 -0.54
N LEU A 169 4.64 -21.12 -0.47
CA LEU A 169 3.72 -20.51 -1.44
C LEU A 169 3.81 -18.96 -1.41
N ARG A 170 3.91 -18.40 -0.23
CA ARG A 170 4.10 -16.96 -0.04
C ARG A 170 5.29 -16.41 -0.84
N ASP A 171 6.44 -17.05 -0.68
CA ASP A 171 7.69 -16.59 -1.31
C ASP A 171 7.63 -16.78 -2.85
N GLN A 172 6.96 -17.85 -3.30
CA GLN A 172 6.71 -18.08 -4.72
C GLN A 172 5.79 -17.02 -5.33
N LEU A 173 4.75 -16.56 -4.63
CA LEU A 173 3.86 -15.50 -5.09
C LEU A 173 4.61 -14.19 -5.30
N VAL A 174 5.42 -13.77 -4.32
CA VAL A 174 6.23 -12.56 -4.41
C VAL A 174 7.24 -12.65 -5.57
N ALA A 175 7.92 -13.80 -5.70
CA ALA A 175 8.87 -14.00 -6.80
C ALA A 175 8.18 -13.95 -8.18
N LYS A 176 7.01 -14.60 -8.33
CA LYS A 176 6.23 -14.57 -9.59
C LYS A 176 5.68 -13.18 -9.91
N LEU A 177 5.22 -12.44 -8.90
CA LEU A 177 4.85 -11.04 -9.08
C LEU A 177 6.00 -10.24 -9.69
N LYS A 178 7.19 -10.29 -9.11
CA LYS A 178 8.36 -9.57 -9.62
C LYS A 178 8.67 -9.92 -11.07
N VAL A 179 8.68 -11.21 -11.42
CA VAL A 179 8.92 -11.65 -12.80
C VAL A 179 7.87 -11.07 -13.75
N MET A 180 6.60 -11.10 -13.37
CA MET A 180 5.51 -10.56 -14.17
C MET A 180 5.65 -9.05 -14.38
N LEU A 181 5.92 -8.30 -13.31
CA LEU A 181 6.08 -6.84 -13.39
C LEU A 181 7.30 -6.45 -14.23
N ILE A 182 8.44 -7.12 -14.06
CA ILE A 182 9.66 -6.87 -14.85
C ILE A 182 9.37 -7.11 -16.33
N ALA A 183 8.80 -8.26 -16.68
CA ALA A 183 8.47 -8.58 -18.07
C ALA A 183 7.50 -7.56 -18.69
N THR A 184 6.53 -7.07 -17.92
CA THR A 184 5.58 -6.02 -18.37
C THR A 184 6.30 -4.71 -18.67
N LEU A 185 7.20 -4.26 -17.76
CA LEU A 185 7.97 -3.03 -17.97
C LEU A 185 8.93 -3.13 -19.16
N GLU A 186 9.62 -4.25 -19.30
CA GLU A 186 10.55 -4.50 -20.42
C GLU A 186 9.81 -4.55 -21.76
N ALA A 187 8.63 -5.16 -21.81
CA ALA A 187 7.78 -5.17 -23.01
C ALA A 187 7.31 -3.76 -23.38
N SER A 188 6.89 -2.96 -22.39
CA SER A 188 6.49 -1.56 -22.62
C SER A 188 7.65 -0.72 -23.13
N GLN A 189 8.86 -0.90 -22.59
CA GLN A 189 10.08 -0.23 -23.06
C GLN A 189 10.43 -0.61 -24.51
N ALA A 190 10.29 -1.88 -24.87
CA ALA A 190 10.57 -2.36 -26.23
C ALA A 190 9.58 -1.78 -27.26
N ASN A 191 8.29 -1.75 -26.91
CA ASN A 191 7.25 -1.19 -27.78
C ASN A 191 7.42 0.31 -27.97
N GLY A 192 7.77 1.07 -26.92
CA GLY A 192 8.00 2.51 -27.04
C GLY A 192 9.23 2.90 -27.88
N ARG A 193 10.21 2.00 -28.01
CA ARG A 193 11.38 2.22 -28.90
C ARG A 193 11.08 1.91 -30.37
N ALA A 194 10.00 1.19 -30.64
CA ALA A 194 9.62 0.78 -31.99
C ALA A 194 8.61 1.74 -32.65
N ALA A 195 7.98 2.62 -31.86
CA ALA A 195 7.03 3.64 -32.30
C ALA A 195 7.72 4.98 -32.56
#